data_95bdcf55c7e7a432a96b472be4ab9388
#
_entry.id   95bdcf55c7e7a432a96b472be4ab9388
#
_cell.length_a   1.000
_cell.length_b   1.000
_cell.length_c   1.000
_cell.angle_alpha   90.00
_cell.angle_beta   90.00
_cell.angle_gamma   90.00
#
_symmetry.space_group_name_H-M   'P 1'
#
loop_
_entity.id
_entity.type
_entity.pdbx_description
1 polymer ?
#
loop_
_entity_poly.entity_id
_entity_poly.type
_entity_poly.pdbx_seq_one_letter_code
_entity_poly.pdbx_strand_id
1 'polypeptide(L)'
;MKTLLDVYSDYGSIISFSSEAGNMLAKNVISQVPLIWKTNVSTSHNIVGSLAFIDDSTYVCPVDSFYIQVEYAPIGTLFTLEIYSDLLDPPSYSYSVTTTAETEVLTLMADYQTIGYFWKLVITPPSSSYVKIGRVMVGQAWQPNIGPSGDVTVSKNPFIKSER
;
A
#
# COMPACT_ATOMS: atom_id res chain seq x y z
N MET A 1 -13.55 -8.92 -11.97
CA MET A 1 -12.12 -8.51 -12.01
C MET A 1 -12.02 -7.09 -11.46
N LYS A 2 -11.21 -6.88 -10.45
CA LYS A 2 -10.95 -5.55 -9.87
C LYS A 2 -9.61 -5.05 -10.40
N THR A 3 -9.52 -3.77 -10.71
CA THR A 3 -8.29 -3.11 -11.15
C THR A 3 -8.03 -1.92 -10.25
N LEU A 4 -6.80 -1.72 -9.81
CA LEU A 4 -6.42 -0.54 -9.02
C LEU A 4 -6.65 0.72 -9.87
N LEU A 5 -7.51 1.62 -9.37
CA LEU A 5 -7.94 2.80 -10.11
C LEU A 5 -7.16 4.05 -9.68
N ASP A 6 -7.13 4.29 -8.36
CA ASP A 6 -6.45 5.42 -7.76
C ASP A 6 -5.42 4.93 -6.76
N VAL A 7 -4.18 5.38 -6.92
CA VAL A 7 -3.07 5.06 -6.04
C VAL A 7 -2.77 6.29 -5.17
N TYR A 8 -3.43 6.38 -4.03
CA TYR A 8 -3.29 7.53 -3.13
C TYR A 8 -1.89 7.65 -2.53
N SER A 9 -1.20 6.52 -2.31
CA SER A 9 0.18 6.53 -1.82
C SER A 9 1.16 7.24 -2.74
N ASP A 10 0.89 7.33 -4.04
CA ASP A 10 1.74 8.03 -5.01
C ASP A 10 1.73 9.55 -4.81
N TYR A 11 0.68 10.10 -4.19
CA TYR A 11 0.53 11.52 -3.89
C TYR A 11 0.92 11.88 -2.46
N GLY A 12 1.26 10.88 -1.66
CA GLY A 12 1.69 11.05 -0.29
C GLY A 12 3.22 11.16 -0.14
N SER A 13 3.67 11.07 1.09
CA SER A 13 5.08 11.08 1.44
C SER A 13 5.39 9.99 2.47
N ILE A 14 6.66 9.57 2.56
CA ILE A 14 7.13 8.70 3.63
C ILE A 14 7.37 9.55 4.87
N ILE A 15 6.75 9.14 5.98
CA ILE A 15 6.79 9.83 7.28
C ILE A 15 7.90 9.24 8.16
N SER A 16 7.98 7.91 8.23
CA SER A 16 8.99 7.21 9.02
C SER A 16 9.29 5.83 8.46
N PHE A 17 10.44 5.30 8.79
CA PHE A 17 10.88 3.96 8.40
C PHE A 17 11.90 3.42 9.42
N SER A 18 12.05 2.10 9.51
CA SER A 18 12.95 1.45 10.46
C SER A 18 14.42 1.58 10.08
N SER A 19 14.76 1.42 8.82
CA SER A 19 16.15 1.49 8.34
C SER A 19 16.24 1.59 6.81
N GLU A 20 17.40 2.03 6.34
CA GLU A 20 17.78 2.04 4.93
C GLU A 20 19.20 1.47 4.78
N ALA A 21 19.44 0.73 3.71
CA ALA A 21 20.74 0.17 3.39
C ALA A 21 21.33 0.79 2.12
N GLY A 22 22.43 1.49 2.26
CA GLY A 22 23.11 2.15 1.15
C GLY A 22 22.25 3.25 0.51
N ASN A 23 22.18 3.26 -0.81
CA ASN A 23 21.40 4.24 -1.60
C ASN A 23 19.97 3.77 -1.88
N MET A 24 19.50 2.68 -1.26
CA MET A 24 18.17 2.11 -1.46
C MET A 24 17.19 2.68 -0.43
N LEU A 25 16.71 3.89 -0.70
CA LEU A 25 15.96 4.73 0.23
C LEU A 25 14.50 4.30 0.40
N ALA A 26 13.93 4.51 1.60
CA ALA A 26 12.53 4.17 1.89
C ALA A 26 11.53 4.90 0.98
N LYS A 27 11.78 6.14 0.60
CA LYS A 27 10.95 6.89 -0.35
C LYS A 27 10.79 6.24 -1.73
N ASN A 28 11.68 5.29 -2.07
CA ASN A 28 11.63 4.59 -3.35
C ASN A 28 10.36 3.75 -3.51
N VAL A 29 9.74 3.28 -2.41
CA VAL A 29 8.55 2.41 -2.46
C VAL A 29 7.30 3.11 -2.99
N ILE A 30 7.25 4.44 -2.97
CA ILE A 30 6.16 5.24 -3.56
C ILE A 30 6.56 5.90 -4.87
N SER A 31 7.78 5.67 -5.35
CA SER A 31 8.26 6.24 -6.62
C SER A 31 7.61 5.54 -7.80
N GLN A 32 7.24 6.30 -8.82
CA GLN A 32 6.78 5.76 -10.10
C GLN A 32 7.94 5.21 -10.97
N VAL A 33 9.18 5.53 -10.59
CA VAL A 33 10.37 4.95 -11.20
C VAL A 33 10.70 3.63 -10.51
N PRO A 34 11.15 2.58 -11.21
CA PRO A 34 11.45 1.28 -10.60
C PRO A 34 12.73 1.35 -9.74
N LEU A 35 12.58 1.86 -8.54
CA LEU A 35 13.58 1.93 -7.50
C LEU A 35 13.25 0.96 -6.37
N ILE A 36 14.23 0.65 -5.53
CA ILE A 36 14.11 -0.33 -4.45
C ILE A 36 14.43 0.34 -3.12
N TRP A 37 13.64 0.03 -2.09
CA TRP A 37 14.00 0.20 -0.69
C TRP A 37 14.62 -1.09 -0.17
N LYS A 38 15.78 -1.00 0.43
CA LYS A 38 16.44 -2.11 1.15
C LYS A 38 16.63 -1.73 2.60
N THR A 39 16.28 -2.65 3.49
CA THR A 39 16.51 -2.48 4.94
C THR A 39 17.86 -3.05 5.38
N ASN A 40 18.30 -2.68 6.57
CA ASN A 40 19.35 -3.41 7.28
C ASN A 40 18.77 -4.74 7.81
N VAL A 41 19.64 -5.63 8.27
CA VAL A 41 19.22 -6.89 8.88
C VAL A 41 18.53 -6.64 10.22
N SER A 42 17.31 -7.14 10.39
CA SER A 42 16.52 -7.03 11.62
C SER A 42 15.46 -8.12 11.69
N THR A 43 14.86 -8.31 12.86
CA THR A 43 13.71 -9.20 13.08
C THR A 43 12.39 -8.56 12.69
N SER A 44 12.35 -7.23 12.54
CA SER A 44 11.17 -6.50 12.09
C SER A 44 11.57 -5.22 11.37
N HIS A 45 10.80 -4.87 10.35
CA HIS A 45 10.95 -3.63 9.58
C HIS A 45 9.60 -2.94 9.50
N ASN A 46 9.60 -1.63 9.44
CA ASN A 46 8.38 -0.86 9.22
C ASN A 46 8.64 0.37 8.36
N ILE A 47 7.58 0.82 7.71
CA ILE A 47 7.53 2.06 6.95
C ILE A 47 6.12 2.64 7.08
N VAL A 48 6.04 3.95 7.27
CA VAL A 48 4.79 4.70 7.39
C VAL A 48 4.78 5.77 6.32
N GLY A 49 3.68 5.86 5.61
CA GLY A 49 3.45 6.89 4.61
C GLY A 49 2.09 7.57 4.77
N SER A 50 1.94 8.73 4.15
CA SER A 50 0.66 9.41 4.03
C SER A 50 -0.06 9.01 2.74
N LEU A 51 -1.38 9.13 2.76
CA LEU A 51 -2.25 8.98 1.60
C LEU A 51 -2.65 10.38 1.12
N ALA A 52 -2.35 10.69 -0.13
CA ALA A 52 -2.67 11.98 -0.74
C ALA A 52 -2.18 13.22 0.06
N PHE A 53 -2.69 14.38 -0.25
CA PHE A 53 -2.24 15.63 0.33
C PHE A 53 -2.81 15.82 1.74
N ILE A 54 -1.93 15.83 2.76
CA ILE A 54 -2.30 16.01 4.17
C ILE A 54 -2.88 17.42 4.43
N ASP A 55 -2.53 18.41 3.61
CA ASP A 55 -2.93 19.82 3.82
C ASP A 55 -4.37 20.13 3.37
N ASP A 56 -5.04 19.21 2.68
CA ASP A 56 -6.44 19.38 2.27
C ASP A 56 -7.34 18.46 3.10
N SER A 57 -7.83 19.00 4.21
CA SER A 57 -8.77 18.32 5.12
C SER A 57 -10.10 17.91 4.48
N THR A 58 -10.32 18.27 3.22
CA THR A 58 -11.51 17.88 2.44
C THR A 58 -11.30 16.60 1.64
N TYR A 59 -10.06 16.11 1.54
CA TYR A 59 -9.75 14.91 0.77
C TYR A 59 -9.98 13.65 1.60
N VAL A 60 -10.95 12.86 1.17
CA VAL A 60 -11.25 11.54 1.70
C VAL A 60 -10.62 10.50 0.79
N CYS A 61 -9.75 9.65 1.33
CA CYS A 61 -9.12 8.55 0.61
C CYS A 61 -9.81 7.22 0.95
N PRO A 62 -10.81 6.79 0.18
CA PRO A 62 -11.43 5.48 0.36
C PRO A 62 -10.47 4.40 -0.14
N VAL A 63 -9.93 3.59 0.79
CA VAL A 63 -8.95 2.54 0.50
C VAL A 63 -9.64 1.18 0.56
N ASP A 64 -9.44 0.37 -0.45
CA ASP A 64 -9.89 -1.02 -0.51
C ASP A 64 -8.87 -1.95 -1.20
N SER A 65 -7.74 -1.41 -1.63
CA SER A 65 -6.80 -2.17 -2.46
C SER A 65 -5.35 -1.84 -2.13
N PHE A 66 -4.54 -2.90 -2.09
CA PHE A 66 -3.11 -2.85 -1.81
C PHE A 66 -2.35 -3.67 -2.85
N TYR A 67 -1.16 -3.18 -3.17
CA TYR A 67 -0.18 -3.86 -3.99
C TYR A 67 1.19 -3.65 -3.38
N ILE A 68 1.93 -4.73 -3.14
CA ILE A 68 3.30 -4.69 -2.64
C ILE A 68 4.17 -5.53 -3.56
N GLN A 69 5.13 -4.90 -4.21
CA GLN A 69 6.15 -5.59 -4.99
C GLN A 69 7.31 -5.96 -4.09
N VAL A 70 7.41 -7.24 -3.77
CA VAL A 70 8.51 -7.80 -2.98
C VAL A 70 9.63 -8.21 -3.91
N GLU A 71 10.75 -7.51 -3.85
CA GLU A 71 11.96 -7.84 -4.62
C GLU A 71 12.83 -8.89 -3.91
N TYR A 72 12.78 -8.90 -2.59
CA TYR A 72 13.36 -9.96 -1.78
C TYR A 72 12.79 -9.93 -0.36
N ALA A 73 12.31 -11.06 0.09
CA ALA A 73 12.06 -11.37 1.50
C ALA A 73 12.21 -12.89 1.70
N PRO A 74 12.69 -13.36 2.86
CA PRO A 74 12.68 -14.79 3.17
C PRO A 74 11.27 -15.37 3.05
N ILE A 75 11.15 -16.60 2.54
CA ILE A 75 9.87 -17.32 2.51
C ILE A 75 9.31 -17.42 3.94
N GLY A 76 8.02 -17.17 4.12
CA GLY A 76 7.37 -17.13 5.43
C GLY A 76 7.46 -15.75 6.11
N THR A 77 7.92 -14.70 5.41
CA THR A 77 7.88 -13.33 5.91
C THR A 77 6.43 -12.85 5.99
N LEU A 78 6.03 -12.37 7.17
CA LEU A 78 4.72 -11.79 7.40
C LEU A 78 4.72 -10.30 7.02
N PHE A 79 3.83 -9.91 6.14
CA PHE A 79 3.53 -8.54 5.78
C PHE A 79 2.19 -8.14 6.39
N THR A 80 2.19 -7.09 7.21
CA THR A 80 0.96 -6.52 7.78
C THR A 80 0.83 -5.08 7.30
N LEU A 81 -0.24 -4.81 6.56
CA LEU A 81 -0.58 -3.45 6.14
C LEU A 81 -1.73 -2.93 7.00
N GLU A 82 -1.57 -1.72 7.50
CA GLU A 82 -2.51 -1.03 8.37
C GLU A 82 -2.86 0.32 7.77
N ILE A 83 -4.14 0.71 7.89
CA ILE A 83 -4.66 2.02 7.48
C ILE A 83 -5.10 2.77 8.71
N TYR A 84 -4.74 4.04 8.80
CA TYR A 84 -5.00 4.91 9.94
C TYR A 84 -5.70 6.19 9.51
N SER A 85 -6.69 6.60 10.29
CA SER A 85 -7.25 7.97 10.22
C SER A 85 -6.37 8.94 11.00
N ASP A 86 -5.81 8.51 12.12
CA ASP A 86 -4.78 9.19 12.91
C ASP A 86 -3.76 8.15 13.37
N LEU A 87 -2.47 8.48 13.32
CA LEU A 87 -1.41 7.56 13.76
C LEU A 87 -1.37 7.35 15.27
N LEU A 88 -2.07 8.18 16.04
CA LEU A 88 -2.22 8.03 17.49
C LEU A 88 -3.36 7.07 17.88
N ASP A 89 -4.27 6.78 16.96
CA ASP A 89 -5.39 5.88 17.16
C ASP A 89 -5.05 4.45 16.69
N PRO A 90 -5.83 3.44 17.10
CA PRO A 90 -5.75 2.11 16.49
C PRO A 90 -6.02 2.15 14.98
N PRO A 91 -5.44 1.23 14.19
CA PRO A 91 -5.68 1.19 12.75
C PRO A 91 -7.17 0.98 12.46
N SER A 92 -7.69 1.71 11.49
CA SER A 92 -9.06 1.54 10.98
C SER A 92 -9.21 0.23 10.22
N TYR A 93 -8.10 -0.30 9.69
CA TYR A 93 -8.04 -1.54 8.95
C TYR A 93 -6.65 -2.17 9.07
N SER A 94 -6.61 -3.49 9.18
CA SER A 94 -5.36 -4.26 9.19
C SER A 94 -5.50 -5.53 8.38
N TYR A 95 -4.51 -5.83 7.55
CA TYR A 95 -4.46 -7.03 6.75
C TYR A 95 -3.05 -7.63 6.79
N SER A 96 -2.99 -8.95 6.93
CA SER A 96 -1.73 -9.68 6.98
C SER A 96 -1.67 -10.76 5.91
N VAL A 97 -0.51 -10.91 5.30
CA VAL A 97 -0.21 -11.95 4.31
C VAL A 97 1.22 -12.45 4.51
N THR A 98 1.43 -13.73 4.28
CA THR A 98 2.75 -14.37 4.40
C THR A 98 3.29 -14.71 3.02
N THR A 99 4.58 -14.43 2.79
CA THR A 99 5.23 -14.75 1.51
C THR A 99 5.37 -16.24 1.30
N THR A 100 5.15 -16.67 0.07
CA THR A 100 5.34 -18.06 -0.41
C THR A 100 6.57 -18.19 -1.29
N ALA A 101 7.12 -17.08 -1.76
CA ALA A 101 8.34 -16.99 -2.54
C ALA A 101 9.21 -15.83 -2.07
N GLU A 102 10.51 -15.83 -2.40
CA GLU A 102 11.43 -14.73 -2.05
C GLU A 102 11.16 -13.46 -2.85
N THR A 103 10.62 -13.60 -4.05
CA THR A 103 10.22 -12.50 -4.93
C THR A 103 8.79 -12.77 -5.35
N GLU A 104 7.88 -11.87 -5.00
CA GLU A 104 6.48 -11.99 -5.37
C GLU A 104 5.75 -10.64 -5.32
N VAL A 105 4.55 -10.64 -5.86
CA VAL A 105 3.61 -9.53 -5.76
C VAL A 105 2.50 -9.92 -4.80
N LEU A 106 2.37 -9.15 -3.72
CA LEU A 106 1.29 -9.30 -2.77
C LEU A 106 0.18 -8.32 -3.12
N THR A 107 -1.02 -8.81 -3.30
CA THR A 107 -2.20 -7.99 -3.60
C THR A 107 -3.33 -8.32 -2.65
N LEU A 108 -4.06 -7.29 -2.25
CA LEU A 108 -5.34 -7.43 -1.57
C LEU A 108 -6.34 -6.47 -2.20
N MET A 109 -7.54 -6.97 -2.40
CA MET A 109 -8.70 -6.16 -2.75
C MET A 109 -9.81 -6.51 -1.76
N ALA A 110 -10.06 -5.62 -0.80
CA ALA A 110 -11.09 -5.79 0.20
C ALA A 110 -12.51 -5.62 -0.40
N ASP A 111 -13.50 -6.23 0.25
CA ASP A 111 -14.90 -6.12 -0.18
C ASP A 111 -15.57 -4.82 0.27
N TYR A 112 -14.92 -4.06 1.17
CA TYR A 112 -15.40 -2.78 1.68
C TYR A 112 -14.28 -1.75 1.68
N GLN A 113 -14.68 -0.48 1.67
CA GLN A 113 -13.75 0.66 1.68
C GLN A 113 -13.53 1.13 3.12
N THR A 114 -12.27 1.46 3.41
CA THR A 114 -11.87 2.12 4.66
C THR A 114 -11.35 3.50 4.33
N ILE A 115 -11.74 4.49 5.10
CA ILE A 115 -11.20 5.84 4.98
C ILE A 115 -9.95 5.94 5.84
N GLY A 116 -8.87 6.47 5.25
CA GLY A 116 -7.63 6.70 5.97
C GLY A 116 -6.81 7.84 5.37
N TYR A 117 -5.87 8.32 6.18
CA TYR A 117 -4.92 9.37 5.78
C TYR A 117 -3.48 8.86 5.81
N PHE A 118 -3.25 7.73 6.49
CA PHE A 118 -1.92 7.14 6.64
C PHE A 118 -2.00 5.63 6.40
N TRP A 119 -0.89 5.08 5.92
CA TRP A 119 -0.67 3.65 5.82
C TRP A 119 0.62 3.28 6.55
N LYS A 120 0.67 2.09 7.10
CA LYS A 120 1.84 1.51 7.71
C LYS A 120 2.02 0.09 7.23
N LEU A 121 3.21 -0.25 6.81
CA LEU A 121 3.60 -1.61 6.47
C LEU A 121 4.59 -2.11 7.52
N VAL A 122 4.24 -3.21 8.17
CA VAL A 122 5.11 -3.95 9.08
C VAL A 122 5.52 -5.24 8.40
N ILE A 123 6.82 -5.53 8.40
CA ILE A 123 7.39 -6.70 7.75
C ILE A 123 8.17 -7.48 8.82
N THR A 124 7.75 -8.73 9.06
CA THR A 124 8.36 -9.60 10.06
C THR A 124 8.90 -10.86 9.38
N PRO A 125 10.22 -10.91 9.09
CA PRO A 125 10.84 -12.11 8.58
C PRO A 125 10.82 -13.24 9.62
N PRO A 126 10.85 -14.52 9.21
CA PRO A 126 10.88 -15.65 10.14
C PRO A 126 12.16 -15.71 10.99
N SER A 127 13.22 -15.04 10.56
CA SER A 127 14.47 -14.83 11.29
C SER A 127 15.06 -13.49 10.89
N SER A 128 16.06 -12.97 11.65
CA SER A 128 16.76 -11.73 11.30
C SER A 128 17.22 -11.74 9.85
N SER A 129 16.70 -10.80 9.06
CA SER A 129 17.03 -10.65 7.64
C SER A 129 16.83 -9.20 7.19
N TYR A 130 17.38 -8.87 6.04
CA TYR A 130 16.96 -7.68 5.29
C TYR A 130 15.82 -8.02 4.34
N VAL A 131 15.09 -7.01 3.90
CA VAL A 131 14.10 -7.11 2.83
C VAL A 131 14.37 -6.07 1.75
N LYS A 132 13.89 -6.33 0.54
CA LYS A 132 13.89 -5.39 -0.59
C LYS A 132 12.46 -5.23 -1.10
N ILE A 133 11.98 -4.01 -1.11
CA ILE A 133 10.64 -3.66 -1.58
C ILE A 133 10.78 -2.72 -2.78
N GLY A 134 10.18 -3.11 -3.90
CA GLY A 134 10.19 -2.29 -5.12
C GLY A 134 9.10 -1.22 -5.07
N ARG A 135 7.88 -1.58 -4.73
CA ARG A 135 6.78 -0.64 -4.70
C ARG A 135 5.69 -1.02 -3.71
N VAL A 136 5.10 0.00 -3.10
CA VAL A 136 3.87 -0.12 -2.31
C VAL A 136 2.83 0.81 -2.94
N MET A 137 1.68 0.25 -3.30
CA MET A 137 0.53 1.02 -3.77
C MET A 137 -0.64 0.78 -2.84
N VAL A 138 -1.21 1.86 -2.34
CA VAL A 138 -2.39 1.87 -1.48
C VAL A 138 -3.43 2.76 -2.12
N GLY A 139 -4.60 2.24 -2.38
CA GLY A 139 -5.60 3.02 -3.11
C GLY A 139 -6.94 2.35 -3.23
N GLN A 140 -7.66 2.75 -4.27
CA GLN A 140 -9.00 2.29 -4.57
C GLN A 140 -9.00 1.43 -5.84
N ALA A 141 -9.67 0.27 -5.78
CA ALA A 141 -9.91 -0.56 -6.93
C ALA A 141 -11.17 -0.13 -7.69
N TRP A 142 -11.15 -0.37 -8.97
CA TRP A 142 -12.32 -0.30 -9.81
C TRP A 142 -12.80 -1.72 -10.16
N GLN A 143 -14.09 -1.92 -10.00
CA GLN A 143 -14.76 -3.14 -10.45
C GLN A 143 -15.91 -2.75 -11.38
N PRO A 144 -15.91 -3.22 -12.64
CA PRO A 144 -17.07 -3.00 -13.51
C PRO A 144 -18.28 -3.71 -12.93
N ASN A 145 -19.37 -2.97 -12.73
CA ASN A 145 -20.68 -3.56 -12.46
C ASN A 145 -21.24 -4.14 -13.77
N ILE A 146 -21.29 -5.48 -13.83
CA ILE A 146 -22.00 -6.17 -14.91
C ILE A 146 -23.44 -6.36 -14.41
N GLY A 147 -24.36 -5.56 -14.94
CA GLY A 147 -25.78 -5.72 -14.65
C GLY A 147 -26.35 -7.05 -15.20
N PRO A 148 -27.59 -7.42 -14.83
CA PRO A 148 -28.21 -8.66 -15.27
C PRO A 148 -28.41 -8.78 -16.79
N SER A 149 -28.30 -7.68 -17.52
CA SER A 149 -28.30 -7.63 -18.99
C SER A 149 -26.90 -7.85 -19.62
N GLY A 150 -25.85 -8.02 -18.81
CA GLY A 150 -24.47 -8.07 -19.29
C GLY A 150 -23.88 -6.69 -19.63
N ASP A 151 -24.61 -5.61 -19.40
CA ASP A 151 -24.13 -4.25 -19.63
C ASP A 151 -23.14 -3.84 -18.54
N VAL A 152 -22.02 -3.26 -18.96
CA VAL A 152 -21.01 -2.71 -18.06
C VAL A 152 -21.44 -1.30 -17.65
N THR A 153 -21.86 -1.12 -16.42
CA THR A 153 -22.07 0.21 -15.83
C THR A 153 -20.80 0.68 -15.14
N VAL A 154 -20.21 1.75 -15.66
CA VAL A 154 -19.11 2.46 -15.00
C VAL A 154 -19.71 3.44 -14.00
N SER A 155 -19.70 3.10 -12.70
CA SER A 155 -19.99 4.10 -11.67
C SER A 155 -18.75 4.96 -11.50
N LYS A 156 -18.80 6.22 -11.94
CA LYS A 156 -17.76 7.19 -11.62
C LYS A 156 -17.81 7.48 -10.13
N ASN A 157 -16.70 7.27 -9.43
CA ASN A 157 -16.57 7.77 -8.08
C ASN A 157 -16.68 9.31 -8.13
N PRO A 158 -17.61 9.94 -7.37
CA PRO A 158 -17.80 11.38 -7.39
C PRO A 158 -16.59 12.18 -6.92
N PHE A 159 -15.59 11.52 -6.34
CA PHE A 159 -14.34 12.13 -5.87
C PHE A 159 -13.21 12.15 -6.92
N ILE A 160 -13.40 11.54 -8.08
CA ILE A 160 -12.43 11.65 -9.18
C ILE A 160 -12.72 12.96 -9.92
N LYS A 161 -12.01 14.03 -9.58
CA LYS A 161 -11.86 15.15 -10.50
C LYS A 161 -10.97 14.68 -11.64
N SER A 162 -11.54 14.41 -12.80
CA SER A 162 -10.75 14.33 -14.01
C SER A 162 -10.23 15.75 -14.31
N GLU A 163 -9.02 16.06 -13.88
CA GLU A 163 -8.32 17.20 -14.46
C GLU A 163 -7.94 16.84 -15.90
N ARG A 164 -8.57 17.53 -16.80
CA ARG A 164 -8.14 17.61 -18.19
C ARG A 164 -7.16 18.77 -18.34
#